data_ec3d3f517fcc849baff1b4f3d915077a
#
_entry.id   ec3d3f517fcc849baff1b4f3d915077a
#
_cell.length_a   1.000
_cell.length_b   1.000
_cell.length_c   1.000
_cell.angle_alpha   90.00
_cell.angle_beta   90.00
_cell.angle_gamma   90.00
#
_symmetry.space_group_name_H-M   'P 1'
#
loop_
_entity.id
_entity.type
_entity.pdbx_description
1 polymer ?
#
loop_
_entity_poly.entity_id
_entity_poly.type
_entity_poly.pdbx_seq_one_letter_code
_entity_poly.pdbx_strand_id
1 'polypeptide(L)'
;MKEIKSVQNSQQNTQPSNLEAEQALLGSILVSNDIIDEVSTLVSSNIFYDPAHIKIYEVIENLNNKGMVANPITLKNFFEKDNMLNEVGGTEYLVKLTRFSGSVKQ
;
A
#
# COMPACT_ATOMS: atom_id res chain seq x y z
N MET A 1 -31.66 -14.75 8.08
CA MET A 1 -31.38 -14.77 7.70
C MET A 1 -31.07 -14.66 7.26
N LYS A 2 -30.89 -14.80 7.23
CA LYS A 2 -30.44 -14.71 6.71
C LYS A 2 -29.83 -14.25 6.36
N GLU A 3 -29.55 -14.10 6.44
CA GLU A 3 -28.95 -13.63 6.05
C GLU A 3 -28.19 -13.33 6.03
N ILE A 4 -28.30 -13.39 6.23
CA ILE A 4 -27.50 -13.07 6.03
C ILE A 4 -26.76 -13.13 5.95
N LYS A 5 -26.86 -13.23 5.97
CA LYS A 5 -26.10 -13.28 5.68
C LYS A 5 -25.44 -12.94 5.29
N SER A 6 -25.54 -12.94 5.44
CA SER A 6 -24.86 -12.64 4.89
C SER A 6 -24.15 -12.15 4.81
N VAL A 7 -24.20 -12.15 5.03
CA VAL A 7 -23.48 -11.78 4.85
C VAL A 7 -22.74 -11.58 4.77
N GLN A 8 -22.69 -11.72 4.95
CA GLN A 8 -21.95 -11.71 4.81
C GLN A 8 -21.33 -11.48 4.43
N ASN A 9 -21.40 -11.38 4.45
CA ASN A 9 -20.67 -11.23 4.01
C ASN A 9 -20.09 -10.71 3.81
N SER A 10 -20.12 -10.49 3.94
CA SER A 10 -19.41 -10.11 3.78
C SER A 10 -18.79 -9.69 3.97
N GLN A 11 -18.76 -9.75 4.29
CA GLN A 11 -18.01 -9.58 4.56
C GLN A 11 -17.31 -9.57 4.59
N GLN A 12 -17.58 -9.59 4.84
CA GLN A 12 -16.68 -9.96 4.90
C GLN A 12 -15.97 -9.56 4.32
N ASN A 13 -15.71 -8.95 3.99
CA ASN A 13 -14.96 -8.51 3.46
C ASN A 13 -13.81 -7.87 3.86
N THR A 14 -13.79 -7.32 4.57
CA THR A 14 -12.76 -6.84 5.30
C THR A 14 -11.70 -7.73 5.46
N GLN A 15 -11.37 -8.28 4.61
CA GLN A 15 -10.64 -9.41 4.71
C GLN A 15 -9.21 -9.23 4.70
N PRO A 16 -8.49 -9.81 5.59
CA PRO A 16 -7.04 -9.85 5.50
C PRO A 16 -6.60 -10.47 4.21
N SER A 17 -7.50 -11.21 3.61
CA SER A 17 -7.16 -11.84 2.36
C SER A 17 -6.95 -10.86 1.22
N ASN A 18 -7.18 -9.57 1.45
CA ASN A 18 -6.92 -8.59 0.44
C ASN A 18 -5.48 -8.15 0.39
N LEU A 19 -4.59 -8.89 1.01
CA LEU A 19 -3.18 -8.56 0.99
C LEU A 19 -2.66 -8.36 -0.42
N GLU A 20 -3.06 -9.21 -1.35
CA GLU A 20 -2.60 -9.07 -2.73
C GLU A 20 -3.09 -7.78 -3.36
N ALA A 21 -4.32 -7.38 -3.05
CA ALA A 21 -4.85 -6.13 -3.58
C ALA A 21 -4.07 -4.94 -3.01
N GLU A 22 -3.71 -5.02 -1.73
CA GLU A 22 -2.92 -3.97 -1.12
C GLU A 22 -1.55 -3.86 -1.77
N GLN A 23 -0.92 -5.00 -2.01
CA GLN A 23 0.39 -5.03 -2.65
C GLN A 23 0.32 -4.49 -4.07
N ALA A 24 -0.73 -4.83 -4.80
CA ALA A 24 -0.88 -4.35 -6.17
C ALA A 24 -1.07 -2.83 -6.19
N LEU A 25 -1.86 -2.31 -5.26
CA LEU A 25 -2.08 -0.87 -5.21
C LEU A 25 -0.79 -0.13 -4.88
N LEU A 26 -0.08 -0.57 -3.84
CA LEU A 26 1.17 0.07 -3.47
C LEU A 26 2.19 -0.03 -4.59
N GLY A 27 2.27 -1.19 -5.23
CA GLY A 27 3.19 -1.37 -6.34
C GLY A 27 2.88 -0.44 -7.49
N SER A 28 1.60 -0.27 -7.80
CA SER A 28 1.20 0.65 -8.87
C SER A 28 1.60 2.08 -8.57
N ILE A 29 1.43 2.50 -7.33
CA ILE A 29 1.81 3.85 -6.93
C ILE A 29 3.32 4.04 -7.04
N LEU A 30 4.09 3.03 -6.61
CA LEU A 30 5.54 3.14 -6.64
C LEU A 30 6.09 3.16 -8.07
N VAL A 31 5.37 2.54 -9.00
CA VAL A 31 5.79 2.54 -10.40
C VAL A 31 5.30 3.79 -11.12
N SER A 32 4.14 4.31 -10.74
CA SER A 32 3.52 5.47 -11.37
C SER A 32 3.04 6.45 -10.32
N ASN A 33 3.92 7.30 -9.86
CA ASN A 33 3.60 8.20 -8.76
C ASN A 33 2.45 9.15 -9.06
N ASP A 34 2.22 9.47 -10.34
CA ASP A 34 1.16 10.42 -10.65
C ASP A 34 -0.23 9.89 -10.30
N ILE A 35 -0.40 8.58 -10.06
CA ILE A 35 -1.71 8.10 -9.65
C ILE A 35 -2.00 8.38 -8.19
N ILE A 36 -0.98 8.81 -7.41
CA ILE A 36 -1.21 9.04 -5.97
C ILE A 36 -2.26 10.12 -5.73
N ASP A 37 -2.32 11.11 -6.59
CA ASP A 37 -3.29 12.18 -6.41
C ASP A 37 -4.71 11.66 -6.57
N GLU A 38 -4.95 10.76 -7.49
CA GLU A 38 -6.26 10.15 -7.64
C GLU A 38 -6.56 9.19 -6.50
N VAL A 39 -5.56 8.38 -6.14
CA VAL A 39 -5.76 7.38 -5.11
C VAL A 39 -6.06 8.04 -3.77
N SER A 40 -5.35 9.11 -3.45
CA SER A 40 -5.51 9.75 -2.14
C SER A 40 -6.86 10.41 -1.97
N THR A 41 -7.57 10.70 -3.05
CA THR A 41 -8.91 11.24 -2.93
C THR A 41 -9.94 10.14 -2.67
N LEU A 42 -9.58 8.90 -2.96
CA LEU A 42 -10.50 7.78 -2.83
C LEU A 42 -10.24 6.94 -1.60
N VAL A 43 -8.99 6.90 -1.14
CA VAL A 43 -8.61 6.03 -0.05
C VAL A 43 -7.73 6.77 0.94
N SER A 44 -7.64 6.22 2.14
CA SER A 44 -6.71 6.71 3.13
C SER A 44 -5.95 5.51 3.67
N SER A 45 -4.95 5.75 4.53
CA SER A 45 -4.11 4.66 5.00
C SER A 45 -4.90 3.60 5.75
N ASN A 46 -6.05 3.95 6.29
CA ASN A 46 -6.80 2.98 7.09
C ASN A 46 -7.55 1.95 6.26
N ILE A 47 -7.49 2.02 4.94
CA ILE A 47 -8.06 0.95 4.13
C ILE A 47 -7.13 -0.25 4.07
N PHE A 48 -5.87 -0.05 4.45
CA PHE A 48 -4.91 -1.16 4.46
C PHE A 48 -5.05 -1.93 5.76
N TYR A 49 -5.04 -3.23 5.66
CA TYR A 49 -5.10 -4.10 6.82
C TYR A 49 -3.72 -4.35 7.42
N ASP A 50 -2.73 -4.53 6.56
CA ASP A 50 -1.38 -4.87 6.97
C ASP A 50 -0.68 -3.64 7.54
N PRO A 51 -0.19 -3.70 8.78
CA PRO A 51 0.46 -2.53 9.38
C PRO A 51 1.66 -2.01 8.59
N ALA A 52 2.40 -2.89 7.95
CA ALA A 52 3.52 -2.45 7.13
C ALA A 52 3.01 -1.63 5.94
N HIS A 53 1.90 -2.06 5.35
CA HIS A 53 1.34 -1.33 4.21
C HIS A 53 0.81 0.03 4.63
N ILE A 54 0.23 0.12 5.83
CA ILE A 54 -0.23 1.40 6.34
C ILE A 54 0.93 2.38 6.41
N LYS A 55 2.06 1.94 6.97
CA LYS A 55 3.22 2.80 7.09
C LYS A 55 3.79 3.17 5.74
N ILE A 56 3.85 2.22 4.82
CA ILE A 56 4.36 2.49 3.49
C ILE A 56 3.50 3.54 2.80
N TYR A 57 2.19 3.39 2.86
CA TYR A 57 1.30 4.33 2.19
C TYR A 57 1.42 5.73 2.81
N GLU A 58 1.52 5.80 4.14
CA GLU A 58 1.64 7.09 4.81
C GLU A 58 2.91 7.81 4.39
N VAL A 59 4.01 7.07 4.23
CA VAL A 59 5.25 7.68 3.79
C VAL A 59 5.17 8.11 2.33
N ILE A 60 4.50 7.31 1.49
CA ILE A 60 4.30 7.70 0.10
C ILE A 60 3.56 9.03 0.03
N GLU A 61 2.49 9.17 0.82
CA GLU A 61 1.74 10.43 0.84
C GLU A 61 2.61 11.58 1.35
N ASN A 62 3.42 11.31 2.36
CA ASN A 62 4.29 12.32 2.92
C ASN A 62 5.30 12.82 1.88
N LEU A 63 5.91 11.88 1.16
CA LEU A 63 6.87 12.24 0.12
C LEU A 63 6.18 13.02 -0.99
N ASN A 64 4.99 12.57 -1.40
CA ASN A 64 4.27 13.25 -2.45
C ASN A 64 3.93 14.69 -2.07
N ASN A 65 3.52 14.88 -0.82
CA ASN A 65 3.18 16.23 -0.34
C ASN A 65 4.39 17.14 -0.33
N LYS A 66 5.58 16.58 -0.24
CA LYS A 66 6.81 17.36 -0.28
C LYS A 66 7.36 17.52 -1.69
N GLY A 67 6.65 17.03 -2.67
CA GLY A 67 7.10 17.09 -4.05
C GLY A 67 8.22 16.11 -4.36
N MET A 68 8.34 15.05 -3.57
CA MET A 68 9.39 14.06 -3.76
C MET A 68 8.82 12.80 -4.37
N VAL A 69 9.64 12.16 -5.19
CA VAL A 69 9.24 10.89 -5.79
C VAL A 69 9.24 9.79 -4.72
N ALA A 70 8.21 8.96 -4.74
CA ALA A 70 8.13 7.80 -3.87
C ALA A 70 8.52 6.57 -4.67
N ASN A 71 9.64 5.96 -4.33
CA ASN A 71 10.10 4.72 -4.96
C ASN A 71 10.85 3.93 -3.89
N PRO A 72 11.30 2.70 -4.20
CA PRO A 72 11.96 1.90 -3.16
C PRO A 72 13.18 2.59 -2.55
N ILE A 73 13.89 3.39 -3.32
CA ILE A 73 15.08 4.06 -2.80
C ILE A 73 14.72 5.14 -1.81
N THR A 74 13.76 6.00 -2.16
CA THR A 74 13.38 7.09 -1.26
C THR A 74 12.68 6.53 -0.03
N LEU A 75 11.89 5.47 -0.18
CA LEU A 75 11.26 4.83 0.96
C LEU A 75 12.30 4.19 1.87
N LYS A 76 13.28 3.51 1.29
CA LYS A 76 14.34 2.91 2.08
C LYS A 76 15.04 3.98 2.92
N ASN A 77 15.39 5.09 2.30
CA ASN A 77 16.09 6.15 3.01
C ASN A 77 15.23 6.72 4.14
N PHE A 78 13.94 6.89 3.86
CA PHE A 78 13.03 7.43 4.87
C PHE A 78 12.93 6.50 6.08
N PHE A 79 12.72 5.21 5.82
CA PHE A 79 12.54 4.26 6.91
C PHE A 79 13.84 4.00 7.67
N GLU A 80 14.98 4.10 7.00
CA GLU A 80 16.25 3.91 7.70
C GLU A 80 16.49 4.99 8.74
N LYS A 81 16.04 6.20 8.47
CA LYS A 81 16.23 7.30 9.41
C LYS A 81 15.55 7.01 10.74
N ASP A 82 14.43 6.32 10.69
CA ASP A 82 13.66 6.03 11.90
C ASP A 82 13.85 4.60 12.37
N ASN A 83 14.82 3.89 11.82
CA ASN A 83 15.08 2.50 12.18
C ASN A 83 13.84 1.62 11.99
N MET A 84 13.05 1.91 10.98
CA MET A 84 11.81 1.19 10.74
C MET A 84 11.84 0.35 9.48
N LEU A 85 12.98 0.27 8.81
CA LEU A 85 13.03 -0.43 7.53
C LEU A 85 12.65 -1.91 7.68
N ASN A 86 13.13 -2.56 8.74
CA ASN A 86 12.80 -3.96 8.94
C ASN A 86 11.32 -4.16 9.24
N GLU A 87 10.68 -3.17 9.85
CA GLU A 87 9.28 -3.30 10.20
C GLU A 87 8.38 -3.32 8.98
N VAL A 88 8.84 -2.72 7.88
CA VAL A 88 8.05 -2.70 6.65
C VAL A 88 8.51 -3.76 5.66
N GLY A 89 9.38 -4.67 6.08
CA GLY A 89 9.78 -5.78 5.24
C GLY A 89 11.14 -5.63 4.58
N GLY A 90 11.85 -4.56 4.89
CA GLY A 90 13.19 -4.36 4.34
C GLY A 90 13.16 -3.85 2.91
N THR A 91 14.35 -3.54 2.41
CA THR A 91 14.48 -3.02 1.05
C THR A 91 13.92 -4.01 0.03
N GLU A 92 14.14 -5.29 0.27
CA GLU A 92 13.68 -6.30 -0.66
C GLU A 92 12.16 -6.28 -0.83
N TYR A 93 11.45 -6.05 0.26
CA TYR A 93 10.00 -6.00 0.17
C TYR A 93 9.54 -4.77 -0.62
N LEU A 94 10.19 -3.64 -0.40
CA LEU A 94 9.84 -2.43 -1.14
C LEU A 94 10.05 -2.61 -2.64
N VAL A 95 11.14 -3.27 -3.02
CA VAL A 95 11.37 -3.57 -4.43
C VAL A 95 10.34 -4.58 -4.94
N LYS A 96 10.04 -5.57 -4.13
CA LYS A 96 9.08 -6.59 -4.53
C LYS A 96 7.72 -6.00 -4.84
N LEU A 97 7.31 -4.98 -4.09
CA LEU A 97 6.01 -4.34 -4.32
C LEU A 97 5.89 -3.83 -5.75
N THR A 98 6.98 -3.32 -6.31
CA THR A 98 6.90 -2.78 -7.68
C THR A 98 6.58 -3.85 -8.71
N ARG A 99 6.82 -5.12 -8.37
CA ARG A 99 6.54 -6.20 -9.31
C ARG A 99 5.07 -6.56 -9.34
N PHE A 100 4.33 -6.22 -8.29
CA PHE A 100 2.91 -6.51 -8.25
C PHE A 100 2.10 -5.62 -9.17
N SER A 101 2.68 -4.48 -9.58
CA SER A 101 1.95 -3.58 -10.45
C SER A 101 1.61 -4.25 -11.79
N GLY A 102 2.41 -5.20 -12.20
CA GLY A 102 2.15 -5.90 -13.45
C GLY A 102 0.89 -6.72 -13.42
N SER A 103 0.50 -7.25 -12.25
CA SER A 103 -0.70 -8.05 -12.18
C SER A 103 -1.95 -7.20 -12.20
N VAL A 104 -1.85 -5.92 -11.91
CA VAL A 104 -3.00 -5.04 -11.93
C VAL A 104 -3.47 -4.80 -13.35
N LYS A 105 -2.58 -4.89 -14.29
CA LYS A 105 -2.91 -4.62 -15.68
C LYS A 105 -3.73 -5.73 -16.33
N GLN A 106 -3.78 -6.84 -15.69
CA GLN A 106 -4.56 -7.95 -16.23
C GLN A 106 -6.04 -7.74 -15.98
#